data_653f3f21427d82c2df32683e2c72dcdd
#
_entry.id   653f3f21427d82c2df32683e2c72dcdd
#
_cell.length_a   1.000
_cell.length_b   1.000
_cell.length_c   1.000
_cell.angle_alpha   90.00
_cell.angle_beta   90.00
_cell.angle_gamma   90.00
#
_symmetry.space_group_name_H-M   'P 1'
#
loop_
_entity.id
_entity.type
_entity.pdbx_description
1 polymer ?
#
loop_
_entity_poly.entity_id
_entity_poly.type
_entity_poly.pdbx_seq_one_letter_code
_entity_poly.pdbx_strand_id
1 'polypeptide(L)'
;MLLAALGCLLASSLPAQEGVPEEILKRTLFIKVGNEYGTAFSIDHRGKLYLVTARHVIAGLPEGNATIQVSRPDGWKDCHIVRTLFPPSGDADIAVLETEEKIPQPYQISNATGSEGPLFGQQIWFLGYPWGIHTRLDNGELPFIKRGTMSAIDATDHNAIVLYIDGFNNPGFSGGPILYWDFNKHGYRVLGVVKGYREDTAKVLINGEHVDTRLLVNSGILVGYSIEHAIQAIERRSAQAARER
;
A
#
# COMPACT_ATOMS: atom_id res chain seq x y z
N MET A 1 23.83 -5.51 59.61
CA MET A 1 22.51 -5.31 58.96
C MET A 1 22.75 -4.61 57.64
N LEU A 2 22.78 -5.35 56.55
CA LEU A 2 22.91 -4.80 55.16
C LEU A 2 21.51 -4.82 54.56
N LEU A 3 20.89 -3.65 54.35
CA LEU A 3 19.67 -3.52 53.54
C LEU A 3 20.05 -3.54 52.08
N ALA A 4 19.72 -4.60 51.36
CA ALA A 4 19.77 -4.65 49.90
C ALA A 4 18.52 -3.96 49.38
N ALA A 5 18.67 -2.78 48.79
CA ALA A 5 17.62 -2.09 48.06
C ALA A 5 17.44 -2.79 46.70
N LEU A 6 16.36 -3.57 46.57
CA LEU A 6 15.94 -4.18 45.32
C LEU A 6 15.23 -3.11 44.46
N GLY A 7 15.99 -2.47 43.55
CA GLY A 7 15.45 -1.55 42.58
C GLY A 7 14.60 -2.29 41.54
N CYS A 8 13.29 -2.21 41.67
CA CYS A 8 12.35 -2.69 40.66
C CYS A 8 12.45 -1.74 39.44
N LEU A 9 13.17 -2.14 38.41
CA LEU A 9 13.10 -1.55 37.11
C LEU A 9 11.71 -1.81 36.52
N LEU A 10 10.80 -0.85 36.68
CA LEU A 10 9.57 -0.81 35.92
C LEU A 10 9.94 -0.56 34.47
N ALA A 11 10.10 -1.64 33.70
CA ALA A 11 10.10 -1.57 32.27
C ALA A 11 8.72 -1.02 31.86
N SER A 12 8.64 0.27 31.58
CA SER A 12 7.46 0.86 30.95
C SER A 12 7.34 0.20 29.57
N SER A 13 6.47 -0.81 29.47
CA SER A 13 6.05 -1.31 28.16
C SER A 13 5.37 -0.14 27.43
N LEU A 14 6.03 0.41 26.42
CA LEU A 14 5.37 1.31 25.49
C LEU A 14 4.14 0.58 24.96
N PRO A 15 2.93 1.16 25.04
CA PRO A 15 1.75 0.51 24.49
C PRO A 15 2.00 0.25 23.01
N ALA A 16 1.86 -1.00 22.59
CA ALA A 16 1.88 -1.34 21.19
C ALA A 16 0.78 -0.54 20.50
N GLN A 17 1.09 0.19 19.43
CA GLN A 17 0.08 0.90 18.69
C GLN A 17 -0.88 -0.11 18.05
N GLU A 18 -2.09 -0.24 18.60
CA GLU A 18 -3.05 -1.28 18.22
C GLU A 18 -3.95 -0.89 17.04
N GLY A 19 -4.04 0.38 16.69
CA GLY A 19 -4.93 0.87 15.63
C GLY A 19 -4.34 2.00 14.81
N VAL A 20 -4.89 2.25 13.64
CA VAL A 20 -4.50 3.34 12.74
C VAL A 20 -5.46 4.51 12.91
N PRO A 21 -4.99 5.70 13.28
CA PRO A 21 -5.84 6.88 13.47
C PRO A 21 -6.56 7.31 12.17
N GLU A 22 -7.71 7.96 12.32
CA GLU A 22 -8.55 8.40 11.21
C GLU A 22 -7.82 9.35 10.25
N GLU A 23 -6.99 10.25 10.75
CA GLU A 23 -6.19 11.18 9.94
C GLU A 23 -5.15 10.46 9.06
N ILE A 24 -4.73 9.26 9.45
CA ILE A 24 -3.88 8.41 8.63
C ILE A 24 -4.72 7.70 7.56
N LEU A 25 -5.90 7.21 7.91
CA LEU A 25 -6.81 6.53 6.98
C LEU A 25 -7.25 7.46 5.84
N LYS A 26 -7.51 8.74 6.13
CA LYS A 26 -7.91 9.77 5.14
C LYS A 26 -6.90 10.05 4.04
N ARG A 27 -5.68 9.55 4.15
CA ARG A 27 -4.64 9.66 3.11
C ARG A 27 -4.82 8.64 1.98
N THR A 28 -5.75 7.71 2.15
CA THR A 28 -6.07 6.66 1.20
C THR A 28 -7.36 7.00 0.46
N LEU A 29 -7.35 6.84 -0.85
CA LEU A 29 -8.44 7.23 -1.74
C LEU A 29 -9.07 6.00 -2.41
N PHE A 30 -10.39 6.00 -2.53
CA PHE A 30 -11.13 5.10 -3.39
C PHE A 30 -11.15 5.69 -4.79
N ILE A 31 -10.61 4.94 -5.77
CA ILE A 31 -10.51 5.38 -7.16
C ILE A 31 -11.25 4.44 -8.09
N LYS A 32 -11.65 4.99 -9.25
CA LYS A 32 -12.28 4.26 -10.34
C LYS A 32 -11.67 4.68 -11.67
N VAL A 33 -11.39 3.70 -12.52
CA VAL A 33 -10.86 3.87 -13.87
C VAL A 33 -11.72 3.05 -14.83
N GLY A 34 -12.52 3.71 -15.63
CA GLY A 34 -13.54 3.01 -16.42
C GLY A 34 -14.51 2.24 -15.53
N ASN A 35 -14.54 0.93 -15.63
CA ASN A 35 -15.36 0.05 -14.79
C ASN A 35 -14.60 -0.61 -13.63
N GLU A 36 -13.29 -0.41 -13.57
CA GLU A 36 -12.44 -1.01 -12.54
C GLU A 36 -12.35 -0.10 -11.31
N TYR A 37 -12.29 -0.72 -10.14
CA TYR A 37 -12.14 -0.05 -8.86
C TYR A 37 -10.83 -0.45 -8.21
N GLY A 38 -10.23 0.49 -7.49
CA GLY A 38 -9.01 0.25 -6.75
C GLY A 38 -8.76 1.28 -5.68
N THR A 39 -7.57 1.23 -5.15
CA THR A 39 -7.12 2.11 -4.10
C THR A 39 -5.93 2.93 -4.58
N ALA A 40 -5.85 4.17 -4.17
CA ALA A 40 -4.66 5.02 -4.31
C ALA A 40 -4.36 5.73 -2.99
N PHE A 41 -3.16 6.25 -2.86
CA PHE A 41 -2.76 7.06 -1.71
C PHE A 41 -1.73 8.11 -2.13
N SER A 42 -1.54 9.13 -1.28
CA SER A 42 -0.61 10.22 -1.59
C SER A 42 0.73 10.04 -0.89
N ILE A 43 1.80 10.40 -1.59
CA ILE A 43 3.15 10.55 -1.06
C ILE A 43 3.71 11.92 -1.39
N ASP A 44 4.68 12.38 -0.61
CA ASP A 44 5.51 13.55 -0.92
C ASP A 44 6.90 13.10 -1.39
N HIS A 45 7.37 13.68 -2.47
CA HIS A 45 8.77 13.59 -2.85
C HIS A 45 9.30 14.96 -3.23
N ARG A 46 10.25 15.46 -2.42
CA ARG A 46 10.90 16.78 -2.59
C ARG A 46 9.91 17.96 -2.67
N GLY A 47 8.84 17.91 -1.84
CA GLY A 47 7.84 18.96 -1.76
C GLY A 47 6.77 18.92 -2.86
N LYS A 48 6.78 17.90 -3.73
CA LYS A 48 5.72 17.65 -4.70
C LYS A 48 4.91 16.43 -4.29
N LEU A 49 3.60 16.58 -4.34
CA LEU A 49 2.66 15.50 -4.01
C LEU A 49 2.36 14.66 -5.25
N TYR A 50 2.25 13.35 -5.03
CA TYR A 50 1.91 12.35 -6.04
C TYR A 50 0.87 11.38 -5.50
N LEU A 51 0.02 10.85 -6.37
CA LEU A 51 -0.79 9.68 -6.05
C LEU A 51 -0.04 8.41 -6.48
N VAL A 52 -0.13 7.39 -5.66
CA VAL A 52 0.43 6.06 -5.95
C VAL A 52 -0.68 5.03 -5.95
N THR A 53 -0.64 4.11 -6.90
CA THR A 53 -1.55 2.97 -7.02
C THR A 53 -0.84 1.78 -7.66
N ALA A 54 -1.52 0.66 -7.83
CA ALA A 54 -1.00 -0.46 -8.62
C ALA A 54 -1.20 -0.19 -10.12
N ARG A 55 -0.22 -0.60 -10.93
CA ARG A 55 -0.24 -0.40 -12.39
C ARG A 55 -1.45 -1.06 -13.05
N HIS A 56 -1.81 -2.27 -12.61
CA HIS A 56 -2.97 -2.98 -13.17
C HIS A 56 -4.31 -2.27 -12.90
N VAL A 57 -4.44 -1.48 -11.81
CA VAL A 57 -5.65 -0.70 -11.49
C VAL A 57 -5.90 0.39 -12.53
N ILE A 58 -4.84 0.90 -13.13
CA ILE A 58 -4.92 1.96 -14.16
C ILE A 58 -4.62 1.42 -15.56
N ALA A 59 -4.69 0.11 -15.75
CA ALA A 59 -4.46 -0.50 -17.05
C ALA A 59 -5.38 0.12 -18.12
N GLY A 60 -4.80 0.54 -19.23
CA GLY A 60 -5.54 1.20 -20.32
C GLY A 60 -5.61 2.72 -20.24
N LEU A 61 -5.13 3.36 -19.15
CA LEU A 61 -4.94 4.81 -19.16
C LEU A 61 -3.72 5.18 -20.02
N PRO A 62 -3.80 6.29 -20.78
CA PRO A 62 -2.63 6.85 -21.46
C PRO A 62 -1.60 7.35 -20.45
N GLU A 63 -0.33 7.41 -20.84
CA GLU A 63 0.75 7.93 -19.98
C GLU A 63 0.63 9.42 -19.66
N GLY A 64 -0.21 10.16 -20.37
CA GLY A 64 -0.47 11.58 -20.14
C GLY A 64 -1.92 11.95 -20.44
N ASN A 65 -2.39 13.04 -19.83
CA ASN A 65 -3.73 13.60 -20.04
C ASN A 65 -4.85 12.55 -19.89
N ALA A 66 -4.92 11.94 -18.75
CA ALA A 66 -5.95 10.97 -18.38
C ALA A 66 -6.90 11.52 -17.34
N THR A 67 -8.04 10.88 -17.18
CA THR A 67 -8.98 11.18 -16.10
C THR A 67 -9.28 9.89 -15.34
N ILE A 68 -9.17 9.96 -14.02
CA ILE A 68 -9.67 8.94 -13.09
C ILE A 68 -10.82 9.54 -12.28
N GLN A 69 -11.62 8.71 -11.66
CA GLN A 69 -12.62 9.17 -10.70
C GLN A 69 -12.16 8.87 -9.28
N VAL A 70 -12.37 9.82 -8.38
CA VAL A 70 -12.07 9.69 -6.95
C VAL A 70 -13.37 9.84 -6.18
N SER A 71 -13.62 8.92 -5.26
CA SER A 71 -14.78 9.02 -4.35
C SER A 71 -14.61 10.19 -3.39
N ARG A 72 -15.70 10.95 -3.22
CA ARG A 72 -15.80 12.10 -2.32
C ARG A 72 -17.14 12.01 -1.57
N PRO A 73 -17.34 12.73 -0.48
CA PRO A 73 -18.61 12.71 0.28
C PRO A 73 -19.86 12.98 -0.58
N ASP A 74 -19.70 13.80 -1.61
CA ASP A 74 -20.76 14.20 -2.55
C ASP A 74 -20.78 13.36 -3.86
N GLY A 75 -20.11 12.21 -3.88
CA GLY A 75 -20.07 11.26 -4.98
C GLY A 75 -18.74 11.22 -5.74
N TRP A 76 -18.73 10.52 -6.86
CA TRP A 76 -17.56 10.41 -7.72
C TRP A 76 -17.23 11.73 -8.39
N LYS A 77 -15.97 12.12 -8.32
CA LYS A 77 -15.42 13.33 -8.97
C LYS A 77 -14.29 12.96 -9.90
N ASP A 78 -14.28 13.58 -11.04
CA ASP A 78 -13.18 13.47 -11.99
C ASP A 78 -11.91 14.10 -11.38
N CYS A 79 -10.80 13.42 -11.56
CA CYS A 79 -9.47 13.87 -11.17
C CYS A 79 -8.57 13.78 -12.40
N HIS A 80 -8.10 14.94 -12.85
CA HIS A 80 -7.25 15.03 -14.04
C HIS A 80 -5.82 14.59 -13.70
N ILE A 81 -5.32 13.61 -14.46
CA ILE A 81 -3.96 13.11 -14.36
C ILE A 81 -3.14 13.70 -15.51
N VAL A 82 -2.23 14.57 -15.15
CA VAL A 82 -1.33 15.23 -16.10
C VAL A 82 -0.35 14.22 -16.70
N ARG A 83 0.10 13.27 -15.90
CA ARG A 83 1.06 12.24 -16.32
C ARG A 83 1.01 11.02 -15.42
N THR A 84 1.27 9.86 -16.03
CA THR A 84 1.50 8.60 -15.33
C THR A 84 2.99 8.23 -15.42
N LEU A 85 3.62 7.89 -14.30
CA LEU A 85 5.00 7.47 -14.22
C LEU A 85 5.07 6.01 -13.79
N PHE A 86 5.98 5.27 -14.39
CA PHE A 86 6.22 3.86 -14.08
C PHE A 86 7.66 3.63 -13.63
N PRO A 87 7.91 2.63 -12.78
CA PRO A 87 9.26 2.18 -12.45
C PRO A 87 10.07 1.86 -13.71
N PRO A 88 11.40 2.05 -13.68
CA PRO A 88 12.25 1.88 -14.85
C PRO A 88 12.19 0.51 -15.50
N SER A 89 12.10 -0.56 -14.70
CA SER A 89 12.09 -1.95 -15.16
C SER A 89 10.75 -2.40 -15.72
N GLY A 90 9.65 -1.83 -15.24
CA GLY A 90 8.31 -2.30 -15.56
C GLY A 90 7.86 -3.57 -14.80
N ASP A 91 8.73 -4.19 -14.00
CA ASP A 91 8.46 -5.44 -13.27
C ASP A 91 7.66 -5.20 -11.98
N ALA A 92 7.86 -4.07 -11.33
CA ALA A 92 7.06 -3.66 -10.18
C ALA A 92 5.68 -3.14 -10.64
N ASP A 93 4.63 -3.73 -10.10
CA ASP A 93 3.23 -3.35 -10.39
C ASP A 93 2.83 -2.08 -9.64
N ILE A 94 3.53 -0.99 -9.92
CA ILE A 94 3.32 0.33 -9.33
C ILE A 94 3.15 1.37 -10.43
N ALA A 95 2.26 2.33 -10.18
CA ALA A 95 2.10 3.55 -10.96
C ALA A 95 2.07 4.77 -10.05
N VAL A 96 2.67 5.85 -10.51
CA VAL A 96 2.66 7.16 -9.87
C VAL A 96 1.93 8.15 -10.77
N LEU A 97 0.95 8.85 -10.24
CA LEU A 97 0.10 9.78 -10.95
C LEU A 97 0.41 11.21 -10.53
N GLU A 98 0.76 12.05 -11.51
CA GLU A 98 0.86 13.49 -11.32
C GLU A 98 -0.50 14.13 -11.57
N THR A 99 -0.98 14.94 -10.63
CA THR A 99 -2.21 15.72 -10.76
C THR A 99 -2.00 17.14 -10.26
N GLU A 100 -2.76 18.10 -10.79
CA GLU A 100 -2.81 19.48 -10.32
C GLU A 100 -3.91 19.68 -9.26
N GLU A 101 -4.73 18.66 -9.05
CA GLU A 101 -5.83 18.73 -8.10
C GLU A 101 -5.37 18.57 -6.65
N LYS A 102 -6.20 19.06 -5.74
CA LYS A 102 -5.96 18.92 -4.31
C LYS A 102 -6.08 17.45 -3.89
N ILE A 103 -4.97 16.87 -3.45
CA ILE A 103 -4.90 15.52 -2.92
C ILE A 103 -4.72 15.54 -1.39
N PRO A 104 -5.03 14.43 -0.68
CA PRO A 104 -4.84 14.32 0.76
C PRO A 104 -3.39 14.56 1.19
N GLN A 105 -3.19 14.80 2.48
CA GLN A 105 -1.85 14.83 3.06
C GLN A 105 -1.10 13.53 2.77
N PRO A 106 0.20 13.61 2.46
CA PRO A 106 0.98 12.44 2.08
C PRO A 106 1.29 11.54 3.27
N TYR A 107 1.48 10.25 2.97
CA TYR A 107 2.13 9.33 3.88
C TYR A 107 3.63 9.64 3.98
N GLN A 108 4.19 9.39 5.15
CA GLN A 108 5.63 9.26 5.30
C GLN A 108 6.08 7.92 4.73
N ILE A 109 7.09 7.93 3.88
CA ILE A 109 7.63 6.72 3.24
C ILE A 109 8.81 6.15 4.03
N SER A 110 9.09 4.87 3.81
CA SER A 110 10.23 4.16 4.37
C SER A 110 10.81 3.18 3.36
N ASN A 111 12.10 2.89 3.47
CA ASN A 111 12.75 1.88 2.63
C ASN A 111 12.52 0.48 3.21
N ALA A 112 12.11 -0.46 2.37
CA ALA A 112 11.87 -1.84 2.78
C ALA A 112 13.17 -2.59 3.10
N THR A 113 14.25 -2.27 2.39
CA THR A 113 15.54 -2.97 2.46
C THR A 113 16.57 -2.26 3.35
N GLY A 114 16.24 -1.08 3.86
CA GLY A 114 17.12 -0.31 4.75
C GLY A 114 17.01 -0.71 6.21
N SER A 115 17.96 -0.26 7.03
CA SER A 115 17.93 -0.41 8.49
C SER A 115 16.75 0.27 9.18
N GLU A 116 16.01 1.11 8.47
CA GLU A 116 14.82 1.83 8.93
C GLU A 116 13.50 1.11 8.54
N GLY A 117 13.57 -0.06 7.89
CA GLY A 117 12.39 -0.86 7.53
C GLY A 117 11.76 -1.58 8.74
N PRO A 118 10.62 -2.25 8.54
CA PRO A 118 9.99 -3.03 9.59
C PRO A 118 10.81 -4.26 9.95
N LEU A 119 10.68 -4.71 11.18
CA LEU A 119 11.23 -6.00 11.60
C LEU A 119 10.39 -7.14 11.02
N PHE A 120 11.03 -8.28 10.69
CA PHE A 120 10.31 -9.50 10.39
C PHE A 120 9.48 -9.95 11.61
N GLY A 121 8.23 -10.35 11.38
CA GLY A 121 7.26 -10.61 12.44
C GLY A 121 6.55 -9.37 12.97
N GLN A 122 6.93 -8.16 12.55
CA GLN A 122 6.24 -6.93 12.93
C GLN A 122 4.84 -6.86 12.33
N GLN A 123 3.92 -6.25 13.07
CA GLN A 123 2.57 -6.00 12.62
C GLN A 123 2.56 -4.99 11.47
N ILE A 124 1.80 -5.34 10.43
CA ILE A 124 1.56 -4.55 9.22
C ILE A 124 0.07 -4.26 9.12
N TRP A 125 -0.28 -3.07 8.62
CA TRP A 125 -1.63 -2.74 8.20
C TRP A 125 -1.65 -2.51 6.69
N PHE A 126 -2.73 -2.88 6.04
CA PHE A 126 -2.97 -2.54 4.66
C PHE A 126 -4.39 -2.02 4.48
N LEU A 127 -4.51 -0.99 3.67
CA LEU A 127 -5.73 -0.22 3.52
C LEU A 127 -6.27 -0.33 2.10
N GLY A 128 -7.59 -0.30 1.95
CA GLY A 128 -8.20 -0.33 0.63
C GLY A 128 -9.73 -0.34 0.69
N TYR A 129 -10.33 -0.58 -0.47
CA TYR A 129 -11.79 -0.53 -0.66
C TYR A 129 -12.29 -1.85 -1.26
N PRO A 130 -12.23 -2.98 -0.47
CA PRO A 130 -12.61 -4.29 -0.97
C PRO A 130 -14.07 -4.28 -1.42
N TRP A 131 -14.33 -4.67 -2.67
CA TRP A 131 -15.65 -4.65 -3.31
C TRP A 131 -16.41 -3.32 -3.17
N GLY A 132 -15.69 -2.21 -3.00
CA GLY A 132 -16.27 -0.90 -2.68
C GLY A 132 -16.76 -0.74 -1.25
N ILE A 133 -16.48 -1.69 -0.34
CA ILE A 133 -16.84 -1.58 1.08
C ILE A 133 -15.90 -0.58 1.77
N HIS A 134 -16.47 0.34 2.49
CA HIS A 134 -15.76 1.38 3.23
C HIS A 134 -16.61 1.89 4.39
N THR A 135 -15.98 2.58 5.33
CA THR A 135 -16.70 3.31 6.38
C THR A 135 -17.20 4.63 5.81
N ARG A 136 -18.48 4.93 5.98
CA ARG A 136 -19.08 6.21 5.61
C ARG A 136 -19.32 7.05 6.85
N LEU A 137 -18.77 8.25 6.85
CA LEU A 137 -18.94 9.25 7.90
C LEU A 137 -19.42 10.55 7.25
N ASP A 138 -20.00 11.46 8.05
CA ASP A 138 -20.49 12.76 7.57
C ASP A 138 -19.41 13.62 6.90
N ASN A 139 -18.14 13.40 7.28
CA ASN A 139 -16.98 14.15 6.79
C ASN A 139 -16.13 13.38 5.77
N GLY A 140 -16.61 12.24 5.25
CA GLY A 140 -15.93 11.47 4.21
C GLY A 140 -15.99 9.97 4.36
N GLU A 141 -15.25 9.31 3.50
CA GLU A 141 -15.13 7.85 3.44
C GLU A 141 -13.75 7.44 3.96
N LEU A 142 -13.73 6.36 4.75
CA LEU A 142 -12.47 5.76 5.23
C LEU A 142 -12.30 4.38 4.64
N PRO A 143 -11.06 3.99 4.26
CA PRO A 143 -10.78 2.69 3.72
C PRO A 143 -11.07 1.58 4.75
N PHE A 144 -11.33 0.39 4.23
CA PHE A 144 -11.30 -0.83 5.02
C PHE A 144 -9.86 -1.09 5.46
N ILE A 145 -9.66 -1.43 6.73
CA ILE A 145 -8.35 -1.72 7.30
C ILE A 145 -8.21 -3.21 7.59
N LYS A 146 -7.09 -3.77 7.18
CA LYS A 146 -6.69 -5.13 7.56
C LYS A 146 -5.31 -5.11 8.20
N ARG A 147 -5.07 -6.15 8.98
CA ARG A 147 -3.83 -6.38 9.71
C ARG A 147 -3.19 -7.67 9.24
N GLY A 148 -1.87 -7.67 9.19
CA GLY A 148 -1.04 -8.82 8.83
C GLY A 148 0.31 -8.77 9.53
N THR A 149 1.21 -9.66 9.14
CA THR A 149 2.56 -9.78 9.68
C THR A 149 3.59 -9.71 8.56
N MET A 150 4.65 -8.91 8.73
CA MET A 150 5.77 -8.86 7.80
C MET A 150 6.51 -10.20 7.81
N SER A 151 6.36 -11.00 6.76
CA SER A 151 6.86 -12.37 6.73
C SER A 151 8.15 -12.52 5.95
N ALA A 152 8.26 -11.89 4.78
CA ALA A 152 9.46 -11.97 3.96
C ALA A 152 9.58 -10.76 3.02
N ILE A 153 10.81 -10.48 2.58
CA ILE A 153 11.14 -9.54 1.52
C ILE A 153 12.02 -10.29 0.51
N ASP A 154 11.65 -10.22 -0.75
CA ASP A 154 12.54 -10.62 -1.84
C ASP A 154 13.12 -9.36 -2.48
N ALA A 155 14.40 -9.12 -2.25
CA ALA A 155 15.18 -8.02 -2.79
C ALA A 155 16.33 -8.51 -3.68
N THR A 156 16.27 -9.77 -4.15
CA THR A 156 17.28 -10.35 -5.05
C THR A 156 17.26 -9.69 -6.42
N ASP A 157 16.08 -9.27 -6.86
CA ASP A 157 15.91 -8.39 -8.02
C ASP A 157 15.60 -6.96 -7.55
N HIS A 158 16.58 -6.07 -7.71
CA HIS A 158 16.41 -4.65 -7.37
C HIS A 158 15.37 -3.91 -8.23
N ASN A 159 14.94 -4.52 -9.34
CA ASN A 159 13.89 -3.98 -10.20
C ASN A 159 12.48 -4.33 -9.69
N ALA A 160 12.37 -5.30 -8.79
CA ALA A 160 11.09 -5.78 -8.28
C ALA A 160 11.19 -6.26 -6.82
N ILE A 161 11.51 -5.36 -5.89
CA ILE A 161 11.54 -5.68 -4.46
C ILE A 161 10.12 -6.03 -4.00
N VAL A 162 9.91 -7.31 -3.67
CA VAL A 162 8.62 -7.89 -3.33
C VAL A 162 8.47 -8.04 -1.81
N LEU A 163 7.31 -7.66 -1.31
CA LEU A 163 6.92 -7.79 0.08
C LEU A 163 5.91 -8.93 0.23
N TYR A 164 6.17 -9.88 1.11
CA TYR A 164 5.26 -10.96 1.46
C TYR A 164 4.75 -10.77 2.89
N ILE A 165 3.44 -10.69 3.03
CA ILE A 165 2.77 -10.41 4.29
C ILE A 165 1.78 -11.54 4.57
N ASP A 166 1.88 -12.16 5.74
CA ASP A 166 0.83 -13.05 6.23
C ASP A 166 -0.41 -12.21 6.52
N GLY A 167 -1.38 -12.28 5.61
CA GLY A 167 -2.55 -11.45 5.63
C GLY A 167 -3.51 -11.75 4.48
N PHE A 168 -4.78 -11.92 4.80
CA PHE A 168 -5.80 -12.27 3.82
C PHE A 168 -6.27 -11.04 3.05
N ASN A 169 -5.79 -10.89 1.82
CA ASN A 169 -6.17 -9.81 0.92
C ASN A 169 -7.44 -10.15 0.12
N ASN A 170 -8.12 -9.12 -0.38
CA ASN A 170 -9.32 -9.23 -1.24
C ASN A 170 -9.22 -8.27 -2.43
N PRO A 171 -9.97 -8.51 -3.52
CA PRO A 171 -10.09 -7.55 -4.61
C PRO A 171 -10.53 -6.17 -4.11
N GLY A 172 -9.90 -5.10 -4.62
CA GLY A 172 -10.13 -3.71 -4.20
C GLY A 172 -9.08 -3.14 -3.25
N PHE A 173 -8.23 -3.98 -2.63
CA PHE A 173 -7.03 -3.48 -1.92
C PHE A 173 -5.89 -3.12 -2.87
N SER A 174 -5.92 -3.57 -4.12
CA SER A 174 -4.90 -3.26 -5.13
C SER A 174 -4.64 -1.76 -5.22
N GLY A 175 -3.38 -1.37 -5.17
CA GLY A 175 -2.94 0.02 -5.13
C GLY A 175 -2.97 0.67 -3.75
N GLY A 176 -3.49 -0.01 -2.73
CA GLY A 176 -3.51 0.51 -1.36
C GLY A 176 -2.15 0.50 -0.66
N PRO A 177 -1.96 1.34 0.36
CA PRO A 177 -0.72 1.41 1.11
C PRO A 177 -0.56 0.20 2.04
N ILE A 178 0.69 -0.27 2.14
CA ILE A 178 1.16 -1.21 3.15
C ILE A 178 1.88 -0.39 4.22
N LEU A 179 1.35 -0.39 5.44
CA LEU A 179 1.81 0.46 6.54
C LEU A 179 2.42 -0.36 7.67
N TYR A 180 3.38 0.24 8.35
CA TYR A 180 3.87 -0.23 9.63
C TYR A 180 4.08 0.94 10.59
N TRP A 181 4.13 0.65 11.88
CA TRP A 181 4.51 1.62 12.90
C TRP A 181 6.02 1.65 13.05
N ASP A 182 6.62 2.80 12.74
CA ASP A 182 8.05 3.04 12.96
C ASP A 182 8.27 3.50 14.40
N PHE A 183 8.84 2.63 15.22
CA PHE A 183 9.11 2.92 16.62
C PHE A 183 10.18 4.01 16.81
N ASN A 184 11.10 4.17 15.88
CA ASN A 184 12.16 5.19 15.95
C ASN A 184 11.65 6.58 15.60
N LYS A 185 10.69 6.66 14.66
CA LYS A 185 10.12 7.91 14.18
C LYS A 185 8.75 8.21 14.82
N HIS A 186 8.25 7.32 15.69
CA HIS A 186 6.95 7.43 16.36
C HIS A 186 5.79 7.74 15.41
N GLY A 187 5.69 7.00 14.30
CA GLY A 187 4.66 7.26 13.30
C GLY A 187 4.42 6.14 12.30
N TYR A 188 3.26 6.21 11.64
CA TYR A 188 2.95 5.32 10.53
C TYR A 188 3.74 5.72 9.29
N ARG A 189 4.34 4.71 8.64
CA ARG A 189 5.06 4.86 7.39
C ARG A 189 4.55 3.88 6.36
N VAL A 190 4.54 4.31 5.10
CA VAL A 190 4.25 3.43 3.98
C VAL A 190 5.52 2.69 3.55
N LEU A 191 5.42 1.37 3.54
CA LEU A 191 6.47 0.45 3.14
C LEU A 191 6.35 0.05 1.67
N GLY A 192 5.12 -0.07 1.19
CA GLY A 192 4.85 -0.56 -0.16
C GLY A 192 3.42 -0.38 -0.60
N VAL A 193 3.14 -0.94 -1.77
CA VAL A 193 1.87 -0.89 -2.48
C VAL A 193 1.32 -2.31 -2.61
N VAL A 194 0.06 -2.51 -2.26
CA VAL A 194 -0.62 -3.79 -2.43
C VAL A 194 -0.76 -4.11 -3.91
N LYS A 195 -0.21 -5.25 -4.34
CA LYS A 195 -0.49 -5.84 -5.65
C LYS A 195 -1.75 -6.71 -5.61
N GLY A 196 -1.79 -7.65 -4.66
CA GLY A 196 -2.81 -8.68 -4.59
C GLY A 196 -2.44 -9.74 -3.57
N TYR A 197 -2.70 -10.99 -3.90
CA TYR A 197 -2.33 -12.15 -3.07
C TYR A 197 -1.71 -13.26 -3.93
N ARG A 198 -0.97 -14.14 -3.27
CA ARG A 198 -0.49 -15.35 -3.89
C ARG A 198 -1.66 -16.34 -4.03
N GLU A 199 -1.86 -16.83 -5.24
CA GLU A 199 -2.82 -17.91 -5.49
C GLU A 199 -2.24 -19.26 -5.09
N ASP A 200 -3.09 -20.15 -4.60
CA ASP A 200 -2.82 -21.55 -4.35
C ASP A 200 -3.90 -22.41 -5.01
N THR A 201 -3.69 -23.71 -5.06
CA THR A 201 -4.61 -24.64 -5.72
C THR A 201 -5.19 -25.63 -4.72
N ALA A 202 -6.48 -25.58 -4.51
CA ALA A 202 -7.21 -26.55 -3.69
C ALA A 202 -7.77 -27.69 -4.55
N LYS A 203 -7.68 -28.92 -4.02
CA LYS A 203 -8.36 -30.08 -4.59
C LYS A 203 -9.83 -30.07 -4.21
N VAL A 204 -10.70 -30.49 -5.12
CA VAL A 204 -12.13 -30.60 -4.87
C VAL A 204 -12.52 -32.01 -4.46
N LEU A 205 -13.34 -32.12 -3.41
CA LEU A 205 -13.95 -33.39 -2.97
C LEU A 205 -15.45 -33.32 -3.20
N ILE A 206 -16.03 -34.32 -3.83
CA ILE A 206 -17.48 -34.51 -3.94
C ILE A 206 -17.82 -35.83 -3.28
N ASN A 207 -18.68 -35.82 -2.28
CA ASN A 207 -19.10 -36.99 -1.47
C ASN A 207 -17.90 -37.77 -0.86
N GLY A 208 -16.79 -37.05 -0.53
CA GLY A 208 -15.59 -37.64 0.03
C GLY A 208 -14.60 -38.18 -1.00
N GLU A 209 -14.91 -38.14 -2.29
CA GLU A 209 -14.02 -38.58 -3.37
C GLU A 209 -13.35 -37.39 -4.06
N HIS A 210 -12.06 -37.54 -4.38
CA HIS A 210 -11.33 -36.54 -5.17
C HIS A 210 -11.85 -36.53 -6.61
N VAL A 211 -12.22 -35.34 -7.07
CA VAL A 211 -12.50 -35.11 -8.50
C VAL A 211 -11.31 -34.46 -9.19
N ASP A 212 -11.15 -34.70 -10.48
CA ASP A 212 -10.06 -34.09 -11.27
C ASP A 212 -10.39 -32.62 -11.62
N THR A 213 -10.61 -31.85 -10.57
CA THR A 213 -10.88 -30.40 -10.62
C THR A 213 -10.07 -29.73 -9.55
N ARG A 214 -9.56 -28.52 -9.87
CA ARG A 214 -8.81 -27.68 -8.95
C ARG A 214 -9.45 -26.31 -8.90
N LEU A 215 -9.44 -25.70 -7.71
CA LEU A 215 -9.89 -24.33 -7.50
C LEU A 215 -8.67 -23.47 -7.17
N LEU A 216 -8.58 -22.30 -7.80
CA LEU A 216 -7.66 -21.26 -7.36
C LEU A 216 -8.22 -20.65 -6.08
N VAL A 217 -7.40 -20.60 -5.06
CA VAL A 217 -7.77 -20.07 -3.75
C VAL A 217 -6.73 -19.04 -3.29
N ASN A 218 -7.17 -18.14 -2.44
CA ASN A 218 -6.27 -17.20 -1.80
C ASN A 218 -5.44 -17.93 -0.72
N SER A 219 -4.12 -17.92 -0.86
CA SER A 219 -3.20 -18.60 0.08
C SER A 219 -3.10 -17.91 1.46
N GLY A 220 -3.67 -16.72 1.63
CA GLY A 220 -3.44 -15.90 2.84
C GLY A 220 -2.14 -15.10 2.80
N ILE A 221 -1.37 -15.18 1.72
CA ILE A 221 -0.15 -14.39 1.54
C ILE A 221 -0.47 -13.18 0.65
N LEU A 222 -0.49 -11.99 1.25
CA LEU A 222 -0.55 -10.75 0.52
C LEU A 222 0.81 -10.48 -0.15
N VAL A 223 0.76 -10.04 -1.40
CA VAL A 223 1.91 -9.63 -2.19
C VAL A 223 1.84 -8.13 -2.44
N GLY A 224 2.93 -7.43 -2.16
CA GLY A 224 3.11 -6.02 -2.48
C GLY A 224 4.49 -5.73 -3.05
N TYR A 225 4.67 -4.52 -3.53
CA TYR A 225 5.96 -4.01 -3.98
C TYR A 225 6.43 -2.86 -3.10
N SER A 226 7.76 -2.76 -2.89
CA SER A 226 8.36 -1.67 -2.12
C SER A 226 7.99 -0.31 -2.71
N ILE A 227 7.71 0.66 -1.84
CA ILE A 227 7.44 2.06 -2.21
C ILE A 227 8.64 2.71 -2.91
N GLU A 228 9.84 2.16 -2.75
CA GLU A 228 11.05 2.64 -3.42
C GLU A 228 10.90 2.70 -4.94
N HIS A 229 10.11 1.79 -5.52
CA HIS A 229 9.83 1.80 -6.96
C HIS A 229 9.01 3.02 -7.41
N ALA A 230 8.14 3.55 -6.56
CA ALA A 230 7.46 4.81 -6.85
C ALA A 230 8.45 5.97 -6.87
N ILE A 231 9.41 6.00 -5.94
CA ILE A 231 10.47 7.02 -5.90
C ILE A 231 11.36 6.92 -7.13
N GLN A 232 11.77 5.72 -7.54
CA GLN A 232 12.55 5.50 -8.75
C GLN A 232 11.83 6.03 -10.01
N ALA A 233 10.50 5.83 -10.12
CA ALA A 233 9.70 6.36 -11.21
C ALA A 233 9.74 7.90 -11.27
N ILE A 234 9.60 8.57 -10.12
CA ILE A 234 9.64 10.02 -9.99
C ILE A 234 11.03 10.56 -10.33
N GLU A 235 12.10 9.95 -9.81
CA GLU A 235 13.48 10.40 -10.03
C GLU A 235 13.92 10.23 -11.47
N ARG A 236 13.55 9.13 -12.12
CA ARG A 236 13.78 8.92 -13.55
C ARG A 236 13.22 10.07 -14.37
N ARG A 237 11.97 10.47 -14.11
CA ARG A 237 11.32 11.59 -14.82
C ARG A 237 12.03 12.91 -14.57
N SER A 238 12.41 13.16 -13.30
CA SER A 238 13.13 14.39 -12.94
C SER A 238 14.47 14.50 -13.67
N ALA A 239 15.20 13.39 -13.80
CA ALA A 239 16.46 13.34 -14.54
C ALA A 239 16.26 13.56 -16.06
N GLN A 240 15.18 13.04 -16.65
CA GLN A 240 14.83 13.29 -18.05
C GLN A 240 14.52 14.77 -18.29
N ALA A 241 13.68 15.37 -17.45
CA ALA A 241 13.32 16.79 -17.58
C ALA A 241 14.51 17.75 -17.41
N ALA A 242 15.53 17.35 -16.61
CA ALA A 242 16.75 18.13 -16.48
C ALA A 242 17.68 18.07 -17.71
N ARG A 243 17.56 17.02 -18.53
CA ARG A 243 18.33 16.85 -19.79
C ARG A 243 17.67 17.53 -20.99
N GLU A 244 16.37 17.79 -20.90
CA GLU A 244 15.56 18.43 -21.96
C GLU A 244 15.61 19.98 -21.87
N ARG A 245 16.22 20.55 -20.82
CA ARG A 245 16.46 21.99 -20.60
C ARG A 245 17.87 22.40 -21.01
#